data_e2842d223dcc67d9ef1416980714c2ce
#
_entry.id   e2842d223dcc67d9ef1416980714c2ce
#
_cell.length_a   1.000
_cell.length_b   1.000
_cell.length_c   1.000
_cell.angle_alpha   90.00
_cell.angle_beta   90.00
_cell.angle_gamma   90.00
#
_symmetry.space_group_name_H-M   'P 1'
#
loop_
_entity.id
_entity.type
_entity.pdbx_description
1 polymer ?
#
loop_
_entity_poly.entity_id
_entity_poly.type
_entity_poly.pdbx_seq_one_letter_code
_entity_poly.pdbx_strand_id
1 'polypeptide(L)'
;MGAIILFYYLLCNGSDCKVVPFAVTREAAAIVACERGDGLNYGTYTRSARSATQDGGLFQFNDATYEWLQGRTHADTDTPANQYDAFQRLWNDGKGWKHWKSSKPCWSQWMTVNADGVAVWE
;
A
#
# COMPACT_ATOMS: atom_id res chain seq x y z
N MET A 1 -7.75 -5.71 17.26
CA MET A 1 -7.47 -4.42 16.65
C MET A 1 -5.99 -4.30 16.31
N GLY A 2 -5.65 -4.00 15.09
CA GLY A 2 -4.26 -3.84 14.67
C GLY A 2 -3.65 -2.53 15.13
N ALA A 3 -2.33 -2.48 15.21
CA ALA A 3 -1.60 -1.23 15.44
C ALA A 3 -1.76 -0.31 14.22
N ILE A 4 -1.70 0.99 14.46
CA ILE A 4 -1.74 2.01 13.42
C ILE A 4 -0.35 2.56 13.23
N ILE A 5 0.08 2.67 11.99
CA ILE A 5 1.35 3.27 11.60
C ILE A 5 1.07 4.59 10.92
N LEU A 6 1.85 5.60 11.26
CA LEU A 6 1.71 6.92 10.67
C LEU A 6 2.72 7.07 9.54
N PHE A 7 2.21 7.22 8.33
CA PHE A 7 3.00 7.55 7.15
C PHE A 7 2.91 9.04 6.87
N TYR A 8 3.87 9.53 6.09
CA TYR A 8 3.92 10.91 5.64
C TYR A 8 4.06 10.92 4.12
N TYR A 9 3.38 11.84 3.47
CA TYR A 9 3.56 12.06 2.04
C TYR A 9 3.71 13.54 1.74
N LEU A 10 4.32 13.86 0.60
CA LEU A 10 4.45 15.22 0.14
C LEU A 10 3.21 15.64 -0.64
N LEU A 11 2.63 16.76 -0.24
CA LEU A 11 1.57 17.43 -0.99
C LEU A 11 2.14 18.76 -1.49
N CYS A 12 2.27 18.88 -2.80
CA CYS A 12 2.91 20.03 -3.42
C CYS A 12 1.92 20.87 -4.21
N ASN A 13 2.07 22.19 -4.08
CA ASN A 13 1.39 23.18 -4.89
C ASN A 13 2.50 24.03 -5.54
N GLY A 14 2.87 23.68 -6.79
CA GLY A 14 4.06 24.25 -7.41
C GLY A 14 5.31 23.81 -6.66
N SER A 15 6.14 24.77 -6.25
CA SER A 15 7.35 24.50 -5.48
C SER A 15 7.11 24.48 -3.96
N ASP A 16 5.87 24.75 -3.53
CA ASP A 16 5.50 24.79 -2.11
C ASP A 16 4.97 23.42 -1.70
N CYS A 17 5.75 22.70 -0.92
CA CYS A 17 5.41 21.32 -0.51
C CYS A 17 5.20 21.25 0.99
N LYS A 18 4.20 20.47 1.39
CA LYS A 18 3.92 20.15 2.79
C LYS A 18 4.09 18.67 3.01
N VAL A 19 4.58 18.28 4.18
CA VAL A 19 4.59 16.90 4.64
C VAL A 19 3.26 16.67 5.37
N VAL A 20 2.46 15.72 4.88
CA VAL A 20 1.13 15.44 5.40
C VAL A 20 1.12 14.03 5.99
N PRO A 21 0.70 13.87 7.26
CA PRO A 21 0.58 12.53 7.85
C PRO A 21 -0.71 11.83 7.40
N PHE A 22 -0.66 10.50 7.29
CA PHE A 22 -1.87 9.69 7.19
C PHE A 22 -1.66 8.35 7.89
N ALA A 23 -2.69 7.87 8.57
CA ALA A 23 -2.60 6.67 9.38
C ALA A 23 -3.06 5.44 8.59
N VAL A 24 -2.29 4.38 8.66
CA VAL A 24 -2.60 3.09 8.02
C VAL A 24 -2.42 1.97 9.03
N THR A 25 -3.01 0.81 8.76
CA THR A 25 -2.74 -0.38 9.58
C THR A 25 -1.30 -0.83 9.38
N ARG A 26 -0.74 -1.57 10.36
CA ARG A 26 0.60 -2.15 10.23
C ARG A 26 0.70 -3.11 9.05
N GLU A 27 -0.39 -3.81 8.73
CA GLU A 27 -0.45 -4.70 7.56
C GLU A 27 -0.28 -3.90 6.27
N ALA A 28 -0.99 -2.79 6.14
CA ALA A 28 -0.86 -1.89 4.99
C ALA A 28 0.56 -1.32 4.91
N ALA A 29 1.13 -0.92 6.05
CA ALA A 29 2.48 -0.39 6.11
C ALA A 29 3.51 -1.42 5.62
N ALA A 30 3.35 -2.67 6.00
CA ALA A 30 4.24 -3.76 5.56
C ALA A 30 4.16 -3.95 4.03
N ILE A 31 2.97 -3.89 3.47
CA ILE A 31 2.79 -4.02 2.01
C ILE A 31 3.44 -2.84 1.28
N VAL A 32 3.22 -1.61 1.74
CA VAL A 32 3.88 -0.42 1.13
C VAL A 32 5.40 -0.60 1.16
N ALA A 33 5.94 -0.98 2.31
CA ALA A 33 7.38 -1.17 2.48
C ALA A 33 7.94 -2.19 1.49
N CYS A 34 7.23 -3.29 1.31
CA CYS A 34 7.67 -4.40 0.45
C CYS A 34 7.47 -4.09 -1.04
N GLU A 35 6.38 -3.44 -1.40
CA GLU A 35 6.09 -3.11 -2.79
C GLU A 35 7.00 -1.99 -3.30
N ARG A 36 7.38 -1.07 -2.45
CA ARG A 36 8.25 0.04 -2.81
C ARG A 36 9.72 -0.20 -2.56
N GLY A 37 10.06 -1.24 -1.78
CA GLY A 37 11.44 -1.56 -1.45
C GLY A 37 12.09 -0.61 -0.44
N ASP A 38 11.32 0.24 0.22
CA ASP A 38 11.82 1.26 1.15
C ASP A 38 11.95 0.76 2.58
N GLY A 39 11.50 -0.47 2.86
CA GLY A 39 11.38 -0.96 4.22
C GLY A 39 10.35 -0.16 5.01
N LEU A 40 10.26 -0.41 6.31
CA LEU A 40 9.39 0.37 7.19
C LEU A 40 10.05 1.71 7.56
N ASN A 41 10.58 2.39 6.59
CA ASN A 41 11.15 3.72 6.77
C ASN A 41 10.01 4.73 6.75
N TYR A 42 9.74 5.36 7.87
CA TYR A 42 8.65 6.30 8.04
C TYR A 42 8.96 7.69 7.46
N GLY A 43 9.84 7.72 6.48
CA GLY A 43 10.09 8.94 5.72
C GLY A 43 8.93 9.28 4.79
N THR A 44 9.19 10.20 3.90
CA THR A 44 8.20 10.67 2.93
C THR A 44 8.05 9.67 1.79
N TYR A 45 6.84 9.22 1.53
CA TYR A 45 6.52 8.32 0.41
C TYR A 45 5.96 9.11 -0.77
N THR A 46 6.33 8.68 -1.95
CA THR A 46 5.80 9.26 -3.19
C THR A 46 4.57 8.45 -3.63
N ARG A 47 3.40 9.08 -3.63
CA ARG A 47 2.16 8.42 -4.05
C ARG A 47 2.17 8.03 -5.53
N SER A 48 3.04 8.64 -6.31
CA SER A 48 3.09 8.48 -7.77
C SER A 48 4.16 7.50 -8.25
N ALA A 49 4.70 6.65 -7.36
CA ALA A 49 5.68 5.65 -7.76
C ALA A 49 5.08 4.65 -8.74
N ARG A 50 5.80 4.34 -9.82
CA ARG A 50 5.42 3.30 -10.77
C ARG A 50 6.57 2.32 -10.95
N SER A 51 6.22 1.03 -11.06
CA SER A 51 7.19 -0.04 -11.29
C SER A 51 7.45 -0.24 -12.78
N ALA A 52 8.45 -1.08 -13.10
CA ALA A 52 8.75 -1.49 -14.47
C ALA A 52 7.58 -2.27 -15.11
N THR A 53 6.73 -2.90 -14.32
CA THR A 53 5.53 -3.62 -14.79
C THR A 53 4.29 -2.72 -14.86
N GLN A 54 4.48 -1.41 -14.71
CA GLN A 54 3.40 -0.41 -14.76
C GLN A 54 2.39 -0.51 -13.62
N ASP A 55 2.79 -1.10 -12.49
CA ASP A 55 2.00 -1.04 -11.27
C ASP A 55 2.29 0.29 -10.56
N GLY A 56 1.29 0.90 -10.00
CA GLY A 56 1.41 2.27 -9.53
C GLY A 56 1.00 2.49 -8.09
N GLY A 57 1.58 3.53 -7.50
CA GLY A 57 1.18 4.06 -6.20
C GLY A 57 1.81 3.34 -5.02
N LEU A 58 1.27 3.64 -3.85
CA LEU A 58 1.79 3.15 -2.56
C LEU A 58 1.77 1.62 -2.45
N PHE A 59 0.74 0.99 -3.00
CA PHE A 59 0.53 -0.46 -2.92
C PHE A 59 0.81 -1.16 -4.24
N GLN A 60 1.32 -0.44 -5.24
CA GLN A 60 1.67 -0.95 -6.57
C GLN A 60 0.50 -1.67 -7.23
N PHE A 61 -0.61 -0.98 -7.36
CA PHE A 61 -1.79 -1.51 -8.05
C PHE A 61 -1.59 -1.58 -9.55
N ASN A 62 -2.00 -2.69 -10.12
CA ASN A 62 -2.23 -2.83 -11.55
C ASN A 62 -3.38 -1.89 -11.96
N ASP A 63 -3.27 -1.26 -13.13
CA ASP A 63 -4.25 -0.27 -13.60
C ASP A 63 -5.66 -0.87 -13.72
N ALA A 64 -5.80 -2.07 -14.26
CA ALA A 64 -7.11 -2.70 -14.40
C ALA A 64 -7.75 -3.02 -13.05
N THR A 65 -6.96 -3.48 -12.09
CA THR A 65 -7.44 -3.75 -10.73
C THR A 65 -7.90 -2.46 -10.06
N TYR A 66 -7.13 -1.40 -10.20
CA TYR A 66 -7.48 -0.12 -9.60
C TYR A 66 -8.75 0.47 -10.20
N GLU A 67 -8.91 0.36 -11.51
CA GLU A 67 -10.13 0.81 -12.19
C GLU A 67 -11.36 0.05 -11.67
N TRP A 68 -11.22 -1.25 -11.49
CA TRP A 68 -12.29 -2.06 -10.92
C TRP A 68 -12.65 -1.64 -9.49
N LEU A 69 -11.64 -1.29 -8.67
CA LEU A 69 -11.84 -0.91 -7.27
C LEU A 69 -12.36 0.52 -7.12
N GLN A 70 -11.81 1.47 -7.88
CA GLN A 70 -12.01 2.91 -7.62
C GLN A 70 -12.59 3.67 -8.81
N GLY A 71 -12.77 3.03 -9.97
CA GLY A 71 -13.24 3.71 -11.16
C GLY A 71 -12.20 4.63 -11.82
N ARG A 72 -10.94 4.52 -11.42
CA ARG A 72 -9.80 5.27 -11.96
C ARG A 72 -8.70 4.31 -12.35
N THR A 73 -8.01 4.55 -13.48
CA THR A 73 -7.03 3.61 -14.00
C THR A 73 -5.67 3.68 -13.33
N HIS A 74 -5.27 4.84 -12.80
CA HIS A 74 -3.90 5.05 -12.32
C HIS A 74 -3.89 5.36 -10.82
N ALA A 75 -3.56 4.35 -10.01
CA ALA A 75 -3.43 4.52 -8.57
C ALA A 75 -2.41 5.59 -8.21
N ASP A 76 -1.32 5.69 -8.98
CA ASP A 76 -0.22 6.62 -8.74
C ASP A 76 -0.65 8.09 -8.88
N THR A 77 -1.76 8.38 -9.52
CA THR A 77 -2.31 9.73 -9.65
C THR A 77 -3.41 10.03 -8.63
N ASP A 78 -3.83 9.03 -7.87
CA ASP A 78 -4.88 9.19 -6.88
C ASP A 78 -4.31 9.60 -5.52
N THR A 79 -5.19 10.05 -4.62
CA THR A 79 -4.77 10.45 -3.27
C THR A 79 -4.32 9.24 -2.46
N PRO A 80 -3.43 9.42 -1.46
CA PRO A 80 -3.06 8.33 -0.56
C PRO A 80 -4.27 7.73 0.16
N ALA A 81 -5.25 8.54 0.54
CA ALA A 81 -6.47 8.05 1.19
C ALA A 81 -7.26 7.12 0.29
N ASN A 82 -7.41 7.45 -0.99
CA ASN A 82 -8.11 6.60 -1.96
C ASN A 82 -7.33 5.31 -2.25
N GLN A 83 -6.01 5.42 -2.35
CA GLN A 83 -5.17 4.24 -2.52
C GLN A 83 -5.28 3.30 -1.32
N TYR A 84 -5.32 3.84 -0.12
CA TYR A 84 -5.48 3.05 1.10
C TYR A 84 -6.87 2.40 1.18
N ASP A 85 -7.92 3.11 0.81
CA ASP A 85 -9.27 2.54 0.74
C ASP A 85 -9.32 1.35 -0.23
N ALA A 86 -8.72 1.48 -1.40
CA ALA A 86 -8.62 0.39 -2.36
C ALA A 86 -7.85 -0.80 -1.78
N PHE A 87 -6.73 -0.53 -1.08
CA PHE A 87 -5.97 -1.57 -0.42
C PHE A 87 -6.84 -2.34 0.57
N GLN A 88 -7.54 -1.64 1.45
CA GLN A 88 -8.34 -2.29 2.49
C GLN A 88 -9.44 -3.17 1.90
N ARG A 89 -10.08 -2.71 0.82
CA ARG A 89 -11.11 -3.51 0.16
C ARG A 89 -10.56 -4.76 -0.50
N LEU A 90 -9.40 -4.67 -1.14
CA LEU A 90 -8.78 -5.81 -1.81
C LEU A 90 -8.10 -6.75 -0.81
N TRP A 91 -7.45 -6.18 0.20
CA TRP A 91 -6.80 -6.95 1.28
C TRP A 91 -7.81 -7.78 2.07
N ASN A 92 -8.99 -7.22 2.34
CA ASN A 92 -10.11 -7.93 2.93
C ASN A 92 -9.70 -8.70 4.20
N ASP A 93 -9.15 -7.99 5.19
CA ASP A 93 -8.69 -8.56 6.46
C ASP A 93 -7.68 -9.70 6.30
N GLY A 94 -6.85 -9.63 5.30
CA GLY A 94 -5.80 -10.61 5.03
C GLY A 94 -6.21 -11.74 4.09
N LYS A 95 -7.47 -11.82 3.70
CA LYS A 95 -7.95 -12.84 2.76
C LYS A 95 -7.48 -12.59 1.34
N GLY A 96 -7.20 -11.33 1.00
CA GLY A 96 -6.76 -10.91 -0.33
C GLY A 96 -5.26 -10.90 -0.53
N TRP A 97 -4.48 -11.52 0.34
CA TRP A 97 -3.02 -11.45 0.32
C TRP A 97 -2.40 -11.92 -1.02
N LYS A 98 -3.10 -12.77 -1.76
CA LYS A 98 -2.59 -13.30 -3.02
C LYS A 98 -2.33 -12.22 -4.07
N HIS A 99 -3.01 -11.08 -3.98
CA HIS A 99 -2.75 -9.94 -4.85
C HIS A 99 -1.34 -9.35 -4.64
N TRP A 100 -0.72 -9.65 -3.50
CA TRP A 100 0.65 -9.23 -3.15
C TRP A 100 1.56 -10.42 -2.90
N LYS A 101 1.28 -11.58 -3.51
CA LYS A 101 2.06 -12.80 -3.25
C LYS A 101 3.50 -12.69 -3.72
N SER A 102 3.79 -11.87 -4.75
CA SER A 102 5.15 -11.72 -5.24
C SER A 102 6.05 -11.02 -4.24
N SER A 103 5.51 -10.21 -3.35
CA SER A 103 6.25 -9.57 -2.26
C SER A 103 6.17 -10.34 -0.94
N LYS A 104 5.52 -11.49 -0.92
CA LYS A 104 5.40 -12.31 0.30
C LYS A 104 6.73 -12.62 0.96
N PRO A 105 7.82 -12.95 0.23
CA PRO A 105 9.13 -13.14 0.89
C PRO A 105 9.56 -11.96 1.75
N CYS A 106 9.16 -10.75 1.37
CA CYS A 106 9.44 -9.56 2.16
C CYS A 106 8.50 -9.44 3.35
N TRP A 107 7.17 -9.41 3.13
CA TRP A 107 6.23 -9.14 4.22
C TRP A 107 6.06 -10.34 5.17
N SER A 108 6.52 -11.53 4.82
CA SER A 108 6.48 -12.69 5.71
C SER A 108 7.42 -12.56 6.92
N GLN A 109 8.30 -11.57 6.93
CA GLN A 109 9.04 -11.26 8.14
C GLN A 109 8.15 -10.72 9.27
N TRP A 110 6.95 -10.23 8.95
CA TRP A 110 6.01 -9.69 9.93
C TRP A 110 4.68 -10.44 9.99
N MET A 111 4.30 -11.12 8.92
CA MET A 111 3.00 -11.77 8.81
C MET A 111 3.15 -13.21 8.36
N THR A 112 2.20 -14.06 8.77
CA THR A 112 2.11 -15.43 8.28
C THR A 112 0.74 -15.67 7.66
N VAL A 113 0.66 -16.63 6.75
CA VAL A 113 -0.63 -17.10 6.22
C VAL A 113 -1.03 -18.30 7.05
N ASN A 114 -2.17 -18.20 7.74
CA ASN A 114 -2.64 -19.25 8.63
C ASN A 114 -3.32 -20.42 7.86
N ALA A 115 -3.80 -21.41 8.60
CA ALA A 115 -4.46 -22.60 8.02
C ALA A 115 -5.72 -22.25 7.24
N ASP A 116 -6.37 -21.13 7.54
CA ASP A 116 -7.57 -20.67 6.82
C ASP A 116 -7.22 -19.87 5.56
N GLY A 117 -5.93 -19.72 5.25
CA GLY A 117 -5.48 -18.97 4.08
C GLY A 117 -5.55 -17.46 4.26
N VAL A 118 -5.44 -16.97 5.49
CA VAL A 118 -5.54 -15.56 5.85
C VAL A 118 -4.17 -15.06 6.33
N ALA A 119 -3.70 -13.95 5.79
CA ALA A 119 -2.48 -13.31 6.27
C ALA A 119 -2.76 -12.61 7.60
N VAL A 120 -1.99 -12.95 8.62
CA VAL A 120 -2.15 -12.41 9.97
C VAL A 120 -0.80 -11.93 10.50
N TRP A 121 -0.83 -10.89 11.31
CA TRP A 121 0.38 -10.36 11.95
C TRP A 121 0.88 -11.35 13.02
N GLU A 122 2.17 -11.56 13.02
CA GLU A 122 2.81 -12.44 14.01
C GLU A 122 2.84 -11.83 15.40
#